data_12e11951adaaff377aff6a7c442f8d86
#
_entry.id   12e11951adaaff377aff6a7c442f8d86
#
_cell.length_a   1.000
_cell.length_b   1.000
_cell.length_c   1.000
_cell.angle_alpha   90.00
_cell.angle_beta   90.00
_cell.angle_gamma   90.00
#
_symmetry.space_group_name_H-M   'P 1'
#
loop_
_entity.id
_entity.type
_entity.pdbx_description
1 polymer ?
#
loop_
_entity_poly.entity_id
_entity_poly.type
_entity_poly.pdbx_seq_one_letter_code
_entity_poly.pdbx_strand_id
1 'polypeptide(L)'
;KAVPKARVETLIQQVTKSGQQQRTPELEAQVKDEVVRREIFMQEAEKRGIPQTADYKAQMELARQMLLIRGLMDDFRAKNPVSDAEAQAEYDKFKAANSGNEYRARHILVEKEADAKALIAQIKAGASVEELAKKNSKDTGSAANGGDLDFANPNNFVPEFSKAMTALQKGEMTQEPVKSQFGYHIIKLEDVRPATFPAFDDVKAQIKQRIEQQKMAEFQDSLIKKAKTDYTFSK
;
A
#
# COMPACT_ATOMS: atom_id res chain seq x y z
N LYS A 1 34.53 -16.49 -34.40
CA LYS A 1 34.23 -17.63 -33.54
C LYS A 1 32.87 -18.18 -33.89
N ALA A 2 32.67 -19.53 -33.76
CA ALA A 2 31.36 -20.15 -33.98
C ALA A 2 30.34 -19.66 -32.93
N VAL A 3 29.11 -19.36 -33.37
CA VAL A 3 28.01 -19.00 -32.46
C VAL A 3 27.49 -20.28 -31.77
N PRO A 4 27.50 -20.32 -30.42
CA PRO A 4 26.97 -21.50 -29.73
C PRO A 4 25.49 -21.70 -30.00
N LYS A 5 25.05 -22.91 -30.34
CA LYS A 5 23.62 -23.25 -30.55
C LYS A 5 22.76 -22.92 -29.34
N ALA A 6 23.30 -23.00 -28.12
CA ALA A 6 22.61 -22.66 -26.89
C ALA A 6 22.15 -21.20 -26.86
N ARG A 7 22.88 -20.25 -27.46
CA ARG A 7 22.48 -18.83 -27.51
C ARG A 7 21.25 -18.61 -28.37
N VAL A 8 21.14 -19.35 -29.49
CA VAL A 8 19.96 -19.32 -30.36
C VAL A 8 18.74 -19.84 -29.61
N GLU A 9 18.89 -20.99 -28.95
CA GLU A 9 17.80 -21.61 -28.20
C GLU A 9 17.32 -20.72 -27.03
N THR A 10 18.26 -20.14 -26.28
CA THR A 10 17.95 -19.21 -25.19
C THR A 10 17.13 -18.03 -25.69
N LEU A 11 17.48 -17.42 -26.84
CA LEU A 11 16.75 -16.28 -27.38
C LEU A 11 15.38 -16.70 -27.93
N ILE A 12 15.27 -17.87 -28.57
CA ILE A 12 13.98 -18.44 -28.99
C ILE A 12 13.07 -18.63 -27.78
N GLN A 13 13.56 -19.24 -26.71
CA GLN A 13 12.80 -19.43 -25.48
C GLN A 13 12.37 -18.11 -24.85
N GLN A 14 13.22 -17.09 -24.85
CA GLN A 14 12.90 -15.78 -24.33
C GLN A 14 11.78 -15.09 -25.12
N VAL A 15 11.82 -15.16 -26.45
CA VAL A 15 10.81 -14.56 -27.34
C VAL A 15 9.47 -15.32 -27.28
N THR A 16 9.51 -16.65 -27.17
CA THR A 16 8.29 -17.48 -27.13
C THR A 16 7.65 -17.57 -25.74
N LYS A 17 8.44 -17.39 -24.65
CA LYS A 17 7.97 -17.49 -23.27
C LYS A 17 6.93 -16.41 -22.90
N SER A 18 6.94 -15.30 -23.59
CA SER A 18 5.96 -14.20 -23.40
C SER A 18 4.57 -14.51 -24.00
N GLY A 19 4.39 -15.63 -24.70
CA GLY A 19 3.14 -16.01 -25.36
C GLY A 19 2.77 -15.16 -26.58
N GLN A 20 3.62 -14.20 -26.96
CA GLN A 20 3.35 -13.26 -28.06
C GLN A 20 3.68 -13.84 -29.46
N GLN A 21 4.56 -14.85 -29.52
CA GLN A 21 4.93 -15.48 -30.80
C GLN A 21 5.01 -17.01 -30.65
N GLN A 22 4.48 -17.71 -31.66
CA GLN A 22 4.64 -19.17 -31.76
C GLN A 22 5.99 -19.50 -32.39
N ARG A 23 6.57 -20.63 -31.99
CA ARG A 23 7.80 -21.14 -32.58
C ARG A 23 7.54 -21.66 -34.00
N THR A 24 8.02 -20.94 -34.99
CA THR A 24 7.93 -21.27 -36.40
C THR A 24 9.32 -21.35 -37.03
N PRO A 25 9.51 -22.07 -38.18
CA PRO A 25 10.78 -22.09 -38.90
C PRO A 25 11.29 -20.69 -39.28
N GLU A 26 10.37 -19.78 -39.63
CA GLU A 26 10.67 -18.39 -39.99
C GLU A 26 11.20 -17.61 -38.78
N LEU A 27 10.56 -17.77 -37.60
CA LEU A 27 11.03 -17.17 -36.36
C LEU A 27 12.42 -17.70 -35.98
N GLU A 28 12.65 -19.01 -36.12
CA GLU A 28 13.97 -19.59 -35.86
C GLU A 28 15.05 -19.04 -36.77
N ALA A 29 14.75 -18.83 -38.06
CA ALA A 29 15.69 -18.23 -39.01
C ALA A 29 16.00 -16.77 -38.61
N GLN A 30 14.99 -15.97 -38.33
CA GLN A 30 15.15 -14.59 -37.87
C GLN A 30 15.99 -14.50 -36.58
N VAL A 31 15.73 -15.37 -35.60
CA VAL A 31 16.50 -15.41 -34.36
C VAL A 31 17.94 -15.82 -34.60
N LYS A 32 18.18 -16.77 -35.49
CA LYS A 32 19.57 -17.15 -35.90
C LYS A 32 20.31 -15.96 -36.50
N ASP A 33 19.69 -15.27 -37.43
CA ASP A 33 20.27 -14.10 -38.09
C ASP A 33 20.61 -13.00 -37.07
N GLU A 34 19.70 -12.74 -36.15
CA GLU A 34 19.92 -11.76 -35.08
C GLU A 34 21.05 -12.15 -34.13
N VAL A 35 21.13 -13.42 -33.74
CA VAL A 35 22.22 -13.92 -32.86
C VAL A 35 23.56 -13.83 -33.56
N VAL A 36 23.62 -14.17 -34.87
CA VAL A 36 24.86 -14.04 -35.65
C VAL A 36 25.28 -12.58 -35.79
N ARG A 37 24.34 -11.69 -36.07
CA ARG A 37 24.61 -10.25 -36.17
C ARG A 37 25.15 -9.68 -34.87
N ARG A 38 24.53 -10.02 -33.74
CA ARG A 38 25.01 -9.61 -32.40
C ARG A 38 26.41 -10.14 -32.10
N GLU A 39 26.68 -11.38 -32.47
CA GLU A 39 28.02 -11.95 -32.29
C GLU A 39 29.10 -11.20 -33.12
N ILE A 40 28.79 -10.84 -34.36
CA ILE A 40 29.69 -10.04 -35.20
C ILE A 40 30.00 -8.70 -34.55
N PHE A 41 28.98 -7.97 -34.10
CA PHE A 41 29.17 -6.68 -33.43
C PHE A 41 29.91 -6.79 -32.12
N MET A 42 29.64 -7.82 -31.34
CA MET A 42 30.34 -8.09 -30.08
C MET A 42 31.84 -8.36 -30.32
N GLN A 43 32.17 -9.21 -31.30
CA GLN A 43 33.56 -9.50 -31.63
C GLN A 43 34.31 -8.26 -32.13
N GLU A 44 33.68 -7.37 -32.90
CA GLU A 44 34.27 -6.12 -33.32
C GLU A 44 34.47 -5.16 -32.13
N ALA A 45 33.50 -5.08 -31.22
CA ALA A 45 33.64 -4.30 -29.99
C ALA A 45 34.77 -4.80 -29.10
N GLU A 46 34.90 -6.11 -28.94
CA GLU A 46 36.04 -6.75 -28.23
C GLU A 46 37.40 -6.36 -28.89
N LYS A 47 37.47 -6.47 -30.21
CA LYS A 47 38.66 -6.11 -30.99
C LYS A 47 39.06 -4.63 -30.82
N ARG A 48 38.07 -3.75 -30.71
CA ARG A 48 38.29 -2.30 -30.46
C ARG A 48 38.59 -1.97 -28.99
N GLY A 49 38.66 -2.97 -28.12
CA GLY A 49 39.00 -2.78 -26.72
C GLY A 49 37.89 -2.17 -25.86
N ILE A 50 36.62 -2.15 -26.33
CA ILE A 50 35.50 -1.60 -25.57
C ILE A 50 35.40 -2.21 -24.17
N PRO A 51 35.59 -3.54 -23.94
CA PRO A 51 35.52 -4.13 -22.61
C PRO A 51 36.59 -3.64 -21.63
N GLN A 52 37.63 -2.95 -22.14
CA GLN A 52 38.71 -2.42 -21.32
C GLN A 52 38.48 -0.96 -20.90
N THR A 53 37.50 -0.29 -21.50
CA THR A 53 37.18 1.09 -21.18
C THR A 53 36.68 1.23 -19.74
N ALA A 54 36.93 2.36 -19.10
CA ALA A 54 36.47 2.67 -17.75
C ALA A 54 34.94 2.69 -17.70
N ASP A 55 34.30 3.25 -18.72
CA ASP A 55 32.84 3.34 -18.81
C ASP A 55 32.17 1.95 -18.86
N TYR A 56 32.68 1.05 -19.76
CA TYR A 56 32.17 -0.31 -19.83
C TYR A 56 32.31 -1.04 -18.49
N LYS A 57 33.47 -0.94 -17.83
CA LYS A 57 33.70 -1.59 -16.54
C LYS A 57 32.76 -1.07 -15.46
N ALA A 58 32.55 0.26 -15.41
CA ALA A 58 31.61 0.86 -14.46
C ALA A 58 30.16 0.38 -14.69
N GLN A 59 29.70 0.37 -15.95
CA GLN A 59 28.36 -0.12 -16.29
C GLN A 59 28.19 -1.61 -15.98
N MET A 60 29.21 -2.42 -16.26
CA MET A 60 29.18 -3.86 -15.93
C MET A 60 29.11 -4.11 -14.43
N GLU A 61 29.84 -3.31 -13.62
CA GLU A 61 29.77 -3.45 -12.16
C GLU A 61 28.39 -3.05 -11.62
N LEU A 62 27.80 -1.97 -12.12
CA LEU A 62 26.41 -1.60 -11.77
C LEU A 62 25.43 -2.70 -12.15
N ALA A 63 25.53 -3.25 -13.36
CA ALA A 63 24.68 -4.34 -13.80
C ALA A 63 24.84 -5.59 -12.92
N ARG A 64 26.08 -5.92 -12.56
CA ARG A 64 26.37 -7.01 -11.63
C ARG A 64 25.72 -6.81 -10.27
N GLN A 65 25.85 -5.62 -9.68
CA GLN A 65 25.23 -5.27 -8.40
C GLN A 65 23.70 -5.42 -8.47
N MET A 66 23.07 -4.88 -9.50
CA MET A 66 21.62 -5.01 -9.70
C MET A 66 21.15 -6.47 -9.80
N LEU A 67 21.89 -7.30 -10.54
CA LEU A 67 21.57 -8.73 -10.68
C LEU A 67 21.73 -9.48 -9.37
N LEU A 68 22.77 -9.19 -8.59
CA LEU A 68 22.98 -9.81 -7.28
C LEU A 68 21.90 -9.40 -6.28
N ILE A 69 21.54 -8.11 -6.23
CA ILE A 69 20.47 -7.63 -5.34
C ILE A 69 19.13 -8.28 -5.72
N ARG A 70 18.80 -8.30 -7.02
CA ARG A 70 17.58 -8.98 -7.50
C ARG A 70 17.59 -10.45 -7.11
N GLY A 71 18.69 -11.16 -7.38
CA GLY A 71 18.82 -12.57 -7.04
C GLY A 71 18.65 -12.85 -5.54
N LEU A 72 19.18 -11.98 -4.69
CA LEU A 72 19.01 -12.07 -3.25
C LEU A 72 17.54 -11.92 -2.83
N MET A 73 16.82 -10.94 -3.42
CA MET A 73 15.41 -10.73 -3.11
C MET A 73 14.53 -11.89 -3.61
N ASP A 74 14.83 -12.40 -4.80
CA ASP A 74 14.11 -13.54 -5.37
C ASP A 74 14.36 -14.84 -4.58
N ASP A 75 15.59 -15.08 -4.12
CA ASP A 75 15.94 -16.20 -3.24
C ASP A 75 15.21 -16.10 -1.89
N PHE A 76 15.14 -14.89 -1.32
CA PHE A 76 14.39 -14.67 -0.08
C PHE A 76 12.91 -14.98 -0.25
N ARG A 77 12.26 -14.49 -1.32
CA ARG A 77 10.85 -14.80 -1.62
C ARG A 77 10.61 -16.29 -1.77
N ALA A 78 11.46 -16.96 -2.53
CA ALA A 78 11.34 -18.40 -2.78
C ALA A 78 11.43 -19.23 -1.48
N LYS A 79 12.28 -18.81 -0.54
CA LYS A 79 12.49 -19.48 0.73
C LYS A 79 11.48 -19.09 1.82
N ASN A 80 10.79 -17.97 1.65
CA ASN A 80 9.84 -17.45 2.64
C ASN A 80 8.46 -17.16 2.03
N PRO A 81 7.83 -18.13 1.36
CA PRO A 81 6.51 -17.94 0.77
C PRO A 81 5.49 -17.60 1.86
N VAL A 82 4.50 -16.81 1.50
CA VAL A 82 3.36 -16.54 2.39
C VAL A 82 2.34 -17.66 2.23
N SER A 83 2.11 -18.40 3.30
CA SER A 83 1.13 -19.48 3.34
C SER A 83 -0.32 -18.94 3.41
N ASP A 84 -1.28 -19.78 3.07
CA ASP A 84 -2.70 -19.47 3.27
C ASP A 84 -3.05 -19.31 4.75
N ALA A 85 -2.39 -20.08 5.61
CA ALA A 85 -2.59 -19.98 7.06
C ALA A 85 -2.13 -18.64 7.63
N GLU A 86 -1.00 -18.09 7.16
CA GLU A 86 -0.55 -16.74 7.56
C GLU A 86 -1.52 -15.67 7.09
N ALA A 87 -2.00 -15.77 5.87
CA ALA A 87 -2.99 -14.84 5.33
C ALA A 87 -4.33 -14.92 6.10
N GLN A 88 -4.78 -16.12 6.45
CA GLN A 88 -5.99 -16.33 7.25
C GLN A 88 -5.84 -15.73 8.66
N ALA A 89 -4.71 -15.97 9.31
CA ALA A 89 -4.45 -15.43 10.65
C ALA A 89 -4.45 -13.89 10.65
N GLU A 90 -3.89 -13.25 9.64
CA GLU A 90 -3.91 -11.79 9.50
C GLU A 90 -5.31 -11.25 9.22
N TYR A 91 -6.09 -11.95 8.39
CA TYR A 91 -7.50 -11.63 8.16
C TYR A 91 -8.33 -11.74 9.44
N ASP A 92 -8.16 -12.83 10.20
CA ASP A 92 -8.90 -13.06 11.44
C ASP A 92 -8.53 -12.03 12.51
N LYS A 93 -7.25 -11.66 12.61
CA LYS A 93 -6.78 -10.59 13.48
C LYS A 93 -7.40 -9.24 13.11
N PHE A 94 -7.42 -8.90 11.84
CA PHE A 94 -8.07 -7.68 11.37
C PHE A 94 -9.56 -7.68 11.68
N LYS A 95 -10.24 -8.78 11.38
CA LYS A 95 -11.66 -8.96 11.65
C LYS A 95 -12.00 -8.86 13.15
N ALA A 96 -11.18 -9.48 14.01
CA ALA A 96 -11.35 -9.40 15.45
C ALA A 96 -11.17 -7.97 15.98
N ALA A 97 -10.15 -7.25 15.49
CA ALA A 97 -9.90 -5.87 15.90
C ALA A 97 -10.96 -4.87 15.43
N ASN A 98 -11.70 -5.19 14.36
CA ASN A 98 -12.72 -4.34 13.78
C ASN A 98 -14.14 -4.92 13.92
N SER A 99 -14.32 -5.99 14.69
CA SER A 99 -15.62 -6.59 14.96
C SER A 99 -16.51 -5.66 15.77
N GLY A 100 -17.81 -5.96 15.81
CA GLY A 100 -18.81 -5.18 16.51
C GLY A 100 -19.65 -4.33 15.57
N ASN A 101 -19.98 -3.13 15.98
CA ASN A 101 -20.78 -2.20 15.19
C ASN A 101 -19.92 -1.11 14.54
N GLU A 102 -20.32 -0.72 13.34
CA GLU A 102 -19.90 0.52 12.71
C GLU A 102 -20.94 1.59 12.98
N TYR A 103 -20.48 2.79 13.24
CA TYR A 103 -21.30 3.95 13.55
C TYR A 103 -21.13 4.99 12.46
N ARG A 104 -22.22 5.50 11.95
CA ARG A 104 -22.23 6.67 11.07
C ARG A 104 -22.57 7.87 11.90
N ALA A 105 -21.62 8.74 12.10
CA ALA A 105 -21.80 9.96 12.84
C ALA A 105 -21.60 11.19 11.96
N ARG A 106 -22.22 12.29 12.35
CA ARG A 106 -21.97 13.61 11.83
C ARG A 106 -21.43 14.46 12.97
N HIS A 107 -20.39 15.24 12.71
CA HIS A 107 -19.81 16.09 13.75
C HIS A 107 -19.49 17.51 13.29
N ILE A 108 -19.36 18.39 14.27
CA ILE A 108 -18.82 19.74 14.10
C ILE A 108 -17.68 19.89 15.09
N LEU A 109 -16.50 20.27 14.61
CA LEU A 109 -15.33 20.56 15.42
C LEU A 109 -15.09 22.07 15.48
N VAL A 110 -14.97 22.60 16.69
CA VAL A 110 -14.61 24.01 16.92
C VAL A 110 -13.54 24.14 17.99
N GLU A 111 -12.84 25.28 18.01
CA GLU A 111 -11.72 25.51 18.94
C GLU A 111 -12.17 25.85 20.35
N LYS A 112 -13.32 26.51 20.48
CA LYS A 112 -13.79 27.07 21.76
C LYS A 112 -15.07 26.37 22.22
N GLU A 113 -15.12 26.06 23.51
CA GLU A 113 -16.29 25.46 24.14
C GLU A 113 -17.56 26.32 24.00
N ALA A 114 -17.39 27.65 24.12
CA ALA A 114 -18.51 28.58 23.98
C ALA A 114 -19.15 28.50 22.59
N ASP A 115 -18.35 28.37 21.53
CA ASP A 115 -18.84 28.22 20.16
C ASP A 115 -19.61 26.91 20.00
N ALA A 116 -19.08 25.80 20.57
CA ALA A 116 -19.77 24.53 20.55
C ALA A 116 -21.11 24.57 21.28
N LYS A 117 -21.18 25.22 22.46
CA LYS A 117 -22.43 25.40 23.20
C LYS A 117 -23.44 26.21 22.40
N ALA A 118 -22.99 27.29 21.75
CA ALA A 118 -23.85 28.10 20.89
C ALA A 118 -24.42 27.33 19.70
N LEU A 119 -23.61 26.48 19.08
CA LEU A 119 -24.06 25.60 17.98
C LEU A 119 -25.02 24.53 18.45
N ILE A 120 -24.79 23.92 19.62
CA ILE A 120 -25.75 22.98 20.23
C ILE A 120 -27.09 23.66 20.45
N ALA A 121 -27.11 24.88 20.96
CA ALA A 121 -28.36 25.63 21.16
C ALA A 121 -29.08 25.92 19.83
N GLN A 122 -28.36 26.26 18.76
CA GLN A 122 -28.94 26.45 17.43
C GLN A 122 -29.55 25.14 16.87
N ILE A 123 -28.86 24.01 17.04
CA ILE A 123 -29.37 22.72 16.59
C ILE A 123 -30.64 22.35 17.37
N LYS A 124 -30.65 22.57 18.68
CA LYS A 124 -31.85 22.37 19.52
C LYS A 124 -33.02 23.26 19.11
N ALA A 125 -32.73 24.43 18.56
CA ALA A 125 -33.73 25.35 18.00
C ALA A 125 -34.17 25.00 16.56
N GLY A 126 -33.67 23.91 16.00
CA GLY A 126 -34.06 23.37 14.67
C GLY A 126 -33.10 23.67 13.53
N ALA A 127 -31.92 24.24 13.80
CA ALA A 127 -30.91 24.47 12.77
C ALA A 127 -30.34 23.11 12.28
N SER A 128 -30.01 23.02 10.98
CA SER A 128 -29.39 21.84 10.37
C SER A 128 -27.96 21.65 10.85
N VAL A 129 -27.65 20.48 11.40
CA VAL A 129 -26.28 20.09 11.77
C VAL A 129 -25.36 20.14 10.55
N GLU A 130 -25.86 19.69 9.40
CA GLU A 130 -25.14 19.67 8.14
C GLU A 130 -24.69 21.07 7.70
N GLU A 131 -25.63 22.02 7.68
CA GLU A 131 -25.31 23.41 7.27
C GLU A 131 -24.36 24.07 8.27
N LEU A 132 -24.56 23.83 9.57
CA LEU A 132 -23.67 24.34 10.60
C LEU A 132 -22.28 23.74 10.53
N ALA A 133 -22.15 22.45 10.18
CA ALA A 133 -20.87 21.81 9.96
C ALA A 133 -20.12 22.41 8.77
N LYS A 134 -20.79 22.58 7.62
CA LYS A 134 -20.21 23.23 6.44
C LYS A 134 -19.67 24.63 6.75
N LYS A 135 -20.38 25.38 7.60
CA LYS A 135 -20.05 26.78 7.90
C LYS A 135 -18.99 26.93 8.99
N ASN A 136 -19.01 26.08 10.00
CA ASN A 136 -18.29 26.35 11.26
C ASN A 136 -17.23 25.28 11.59
N SER A 137 -17.33 24.06 11.00
CA SER A 137 -16.42 22.98 11.40
C SER A 137 -14.99 23.26 10.96
N LYS A 138 -14.06 23.02 11.87
CA LYS A 138 -12.60 23.04 11.62
C LYS A 138 -12.07 21.72 11.09
N ASP A 139 -12.87 20.67 11.09
CA ASP A 139 -12.54 19.41 10.44
C ASP A 139 -12.76 19.55 8.93
N THR A 140 -11.71 19.91 8.20
CA THR A 140 -11.75 20.10 6.75
C THR A 140 -12.04 18.81 5.98
N GLY A 141 -11.82 17.65 6.59
CA GLY A 141 -12.07 16.35 5.97
C GLY A 141 -13.56 16.06 5.80
N SER A 142 -14.37 16.45 6.78
CA SER A 142 -15.82 16.17 6.77
C SER A 142 -16.70 17.41 6.59
N ALA A 143 -16.19 18.62 6.86
CA ALA A 143 -16.97 19.85 6.82
C ALA A 143 -17.74 20.05 5.51
N ALA A 144 -17.10 19.85 4.36
CA ALA A 144 -17.72 19.99 3.03
C ALA A 144 -18.90 19.03 2.82
N ASN A 145 -18.85 17.84 3.46
CA ASN A 145 -19.92 16.85 3.46
C ASN A 145 -20.89 17.04 4.65
N GLY A 146 -20.93 18.23 5.25
CA GLY A 146 -21.79 18.53 6.39
C GLY A 146 -21.42 17.79 7.67
N GLY A 147 -20.14 17.47 7.85
CA GLY A 147 -19.61 16.77 9.01
C GLY A 147 -19.81 15.25 9.00
N ASP A 148 -20.28 14.65 7.91
CA ASP A 148 -20.52 13.22 7.80
C ASP A 148 -19.19 12.45 7.79
N LEU A 149 -19.06 11.49 8.69
CA LEU A 149 -17.85 10.66 8.86
C LEU A 149 -18.00 9.26 8.25
N ASP A 150 -19.17 9.03 7.58
CA ASP A 150 -19.55 7.71 7.07
C ASP A 150 -19.56 6.61 8.15
N PHE A 151 -19.77 5.37 7.77
CA PHE A 151 -19.70 4.23 8.70
C PHE A 151 -18.26 3.91 9.04
N ALA A 152 -17.95 3.94 10.32
CA ALA A 152 -16.62 3.63 10.82
C ALA A 152 -16.66 2.87 12.15
N ASN A 153 -15.59 2.08 12.38
CA ASN A 153 -15.41 1.44 13.68
C ASN A 153 -15.06 2.51 14.73
N PRO A 154 -15.61 2.40 15.97
CA PRO A 154 -15.28 3.34 17.05
C PRO A 154 -13.78 3.51 17.31
N ASN A 155 -12.98 2.46 17.08
CA ASN A 155 -11.53 2.50 17.27
C ASN A 155 -10.78 3.44 16.29
N ASN A 156 -11.46 3.93 15.26
CA ASN A 156 -10.89 4.89 14.31
C ASN A 156 -10.91 6.34 14.84
N PHE A 157 -11.55 6.57 15.97
CA PHE A 157 -11.70 7.89 16.58
C PHE A 157 -10.91 8.00 17.89
N VAL A 158 -10.64 9.23 18.32
CA VAL A 158 -10.04 9.44 19.64
C VAL A 158 -10.99 8.96 20.74
N PRO A 159 -10.47 8.48 21.89
CA PRO A 159 -11.27 7.82 22.91
C PRO A 159 -12.47 8.63 23.40
N GLU A 160 -12.31 9.95 23.54
CA GLU A 160 -13.37 10.84 24.03
C GLU A 160 -14.52 10.92 23.04
N PHE A 161 -14.19 11.02 21.73
CA PHE A 161 -15.18 11.04 20.66
C PHE A 161 -15.90 9.70 20.56
N SER A 162 -15.16 8.60 20.55
CA SER A 162 -15.68 7.23 20.45
C SER A 162 -16.63 6.93 21.62
N LYS A 163 -16.23 7.27 22.85
CA LYS A 163 -17.06 7.09 24.04
C LYS A 163 -18.38 7.85 23.95
N ALA A 164 -18.31 9.11 23.52
CA ALA A 164 -19.51 9.93 23.37
C ALA A 164 -20.43 9.39 22.26
N MET A 165 -19.86 9.07 21.08
CA MET A 165 -20.60 8.54 19.94
C MET A 165 -21.34 7.23 20.27
N THR A 166 -20.64 6.28 20.90
CA THR A 166 -21.20 4.97 21.22
C THR A 166 -22.24 4.97 22.35
N ALA A 167 -22.32 6.06 23.13
CA ALA A 167 -23.34 6.27 24.15
C ALA A 167 -24.65 6.83 23.59
N LEU A 168 -24.64 7.35 22.35
CA LEU A 168 -25.84 7.91 21.70
C LEU A 168 -26.71 6.80 21.08
N GLN A 169 -28.01 7.05 21.06
CA GLN A 169 -28.94 6.29 20.23
C GLN A 169 -29.04 6.91 18.83
N LYS A 170 -29.46 6.13 17.85
CA LYS A 170 -29.68 6.61 16.48
C LYS A 170 -30.58 7.86 16.46
N GLY A 171 -30.09 8.91 15.83
CA GLY A 171 -30.75 10.22 15.75
C GLY A 171 -30.42 11.17 16.90
N GLU A 172 -29.79 10.71 17.97
CA GLU A 172 -29.38 11.53 19.10
C GLU A 172 -28.11 12.32 18.83
N MET A 173 -27.95 13.39 19.58
CA MET A 173 -26.81 14.31 19.55
C MET A 173 -26.28 14.52 20.97
N THR A 174 -24.98 14.76 21.10
CA THR A 174 -24.35 15.15 22.36
C THR A 174 -24.99 16.44 22.89
N GLN A 175 -25.37 16.43 24.16
CA GLN A 175 -26.04 17.57 24.81
C GLN A 175 -25.05 18.62 25.29
N GLU A 176 -23.80 18.22 25.50
CA GLU A 176 -22.66 19.05 25.87
C GLU A 176 -21.51 18.85 24.88
N PRO A 177 -20.61 19.83 24.71
CA PRO A 177 -19.42 19.70 23.90
C PRO A 177 -18.52 18.58 24.40
N VAL A 178 -18.00 17.75 23.47
CA VAL A 178 -17.04 16.68 23.77
C VAL A 178 -15.64 17.22 23.52
N LYS A 179 -14.83 17.35 24.57
CA LYS A 179 -13.46 17.86 24.49
C LYS A 179 -12.51 16.76 24.04
N SER A 180 -11.64 17.06 23.08
CA SER A 180 -10.49 16.22 22.67
C SER A 180 -9.24 17.08 22.49
N GLN A 181 -8.14 16.45 22.07
CA GLN A 181 -6.91 17.18 21.71
C GLN A 181 -7.08 18.12 20.50
N PHE A 182 -8.10 17.91 19.67
CA PHE A 182 -8.38 18.71 18.47
C PHE A 182 -9.31 19.92 18.74
N GLY A 183 -9.97 19.94 19.87
CA GLY A 183 -10.94 20.97 20.22
C GLY A 183 -12.22 20.38 20.83
N TYR A 184 -13.34 20.99 20.52
CA TYR A 184 -14.66 20.63 21.03
C TYR A 184 -15.54 20.12 19.90
N HIS A 185 -16.06 18.90 20.07
CA HIS A 185 -16.92 18.21 19.11
C HIS A 185 -18.38 18.29 19.53
N ILE A 186 -19.24 18.46 18.55
CA ILE A 186 -20.68 18.20 18.62
C ILE A 186 -20.90 16.98 17.77
N ILE A 187 -21.46 15.91 18.31
CA ILE A 187 -21.58 14.60 17.65
C ILE A 187 -23.04 14.23 17.57
N LYS A 188 -23.52 13.91 16.36
CA LYS A 188 -24.86 13.34 16.13
C LYS A 188 -24.70 11.94 15.54
N LEU A 189 -25.32 10.94 16.15
CA LEU A 189 -25.33 9.59 15.63
C LEU A 189 -26.42 9.45 14.56
N GLU A 190 -26.02 9.19 13.32
CA GLU A 190 -26.95 9.05 12.21
C GLU A 190 -27.46 7.61 12.07
N ASP A 191 -26.55 6.62 12.20
CA ASP A 191 -26.91 5.21 12.07
C ASP A 191 -25.89 4.29 12.75
N VAL A 192 -26.29 3.05 12.98
CA VAL A 192 -25.45 1.96 13.51
C VAL A 192 -25.75 0.69 12.72
N ARG A 193 -24.70 -0.02 12.32
CA ARG A 193 -24.82 -1.32 11.64
C ARG A 193 -23.79 -2.31 12.16
N PRO A 194 -24.00 -3.62 12.07
CA PRO A 194 -22.94 -4.60 12.28
C PRO A 194 -21.82 -4.39 11.26
N ALA A 195 -20.55 -4.50 11.70
CA ALA A 195 -19.42 -4.46 10.80
C ALA A 195 -19.48 -5.64 9.83
N THR A 196 -19.26 -5.34 8.55
CA THR A 196 -19.22 -6.35 7.49
C THR A 196 -17.82 -6.43 6.91
N PHE A 197 -17.40 -7.63 6.56
CA PHE A 197 -16.08 -7.88 5.99
C PHE A 197 -16.24 -8.62 4.67
N PRO A 198 -15.42 -8.32 3.65
CA PRO A 198 -15.38 -9.14 2.44
C PRO A 198 -14.99 -10.58 2.81
N ALA A 199 -15.40 -11.55 2.01
CA ALA A 199 -14.99 -12.93 2.23
C ALA A 199 -13.44 -13.04 2.13
N PHE A 200 -12.87 -13.96 2.89
CA PHE A 200 -11.40 -14.15 2.88
C PHE A 200 -10.87 -14.40 1.48
N ASP A 201 -11.55 -15.22 0.68
CA ASP A 201 -11.11 -15.55 -0.68
C ASP A 201 -11.05 -14.33 -1.59
N ASP A 202 -11.91 -13.33 -1.39
CA ASP A 202 -11.92 -12.08 -2.19
C ASP A 202 -10.71 -11.19 -1.91
N VAL A 203 -10.15 -11.26 -0.70
CA VAL A 203 -9.05 -10.38 -0.24
C VAL A 203 -7.74 -11.11 0.01
N LYS A 204 -7.74 -12.45 -0.05
CA LYS A 204 -6.60 -13.31 0.24
C LYS A 204 -5.32 -12.90 -0.54
N ALA A 205 -5.46 -12.64 -1.84
CA ALA A 205 -4.33 -12.26 -2.68
C ALA A 205 -3.69 -10.94 -2.22
N GLN A 206 -4.51 -9.96 -1.84
CA GLN A 206 -4.06 -8.66 -1.35
C GLN A 206 -3.38 -8.79 0.02
N ILE A 207 -3.94 -9.63 0.91
CA ILE A 207 -3.36 -9.91 2.23
C ILE A 207 -1.99 -10.56 2.06
N LYS A 208 -1.87 -11.59 1.20
CA LYS A 208 -0.59 -12.24 0.92
C LYS A 208 0.44 -11.26 0.38
N GLN A 209 0.07 -10.41 -0.56
CA GLN A 209 0.96 -9.40 -1.12
C GLN A 209 1.46 -8.43 -0.04
N ARG A 210 0.58 -7.99 0.87
CA ARG A 210 0.96 -7.11 1.99
C ARG A 210 1.95 -7.79 2.93
N ILE A 211 1.69 -9.05 3.30
CA ILE A 211 2.58 -9.83 4.18
C ILE A 211 3.94 -10.05 3.49
N GLU A 212 3.96 -10.34 2.19
CA GLU A 212 5.20 -10.49 1.42
C GLU A 212 6.03 -9.20 1.42
N GLN A 213 5.37 -8.05 1.20
CA GLN A 213 6.03 -6.74 1.25
C GLN A 213 6.59 -6.46 2.64
N GLN A 214 5.86 -6.78 3.71
CA GLN A 214 6.32 -6.62 5.09
C GLN A 214 7.53 -7.51 5.38
N LYS A 215 7.47 -8.80 5.05
CA LYS A 215 8.60 -9.74 5.21
C LYS A 215 9.83 -9.24 4.46
N MET A 216 9.65 -8.70 3.25
CA MET A 216 10.75 -8.16 2.45
C MET A 216 11.37 -6.93 3.11
N ALA A 217 10.56 -6.00 3.62
CA ALA A 217 11.03 -4.83 4.34
C ALA A 217 11.81 -5.22 5.60
N GLU A 218 11.27 -6.14 6.41
CA GLU A 218 11.93 -6.66 7.61
C GLU A 218 13.26 -7.35 7.28
N PHE A 219 13.32 -8.10 6.18
CA PHE A 219 14.56 -8.71 5.69
C PHE A 219 15.60 -7.66 5.34
N GLN A 220 15.23 -6.65 4.54
CA GLN A 220 16.12 -5.55 4.16
C GLN A 220 16.64 -4.80 5.40
N ASP A 221 15.75 -4.45 6.33
CA ASP A 221 16.11 -3.81 7.59
C ASP A 221 17.06 -4.65 8.43
N SER A 222 16.85 -5.97 8.47
CA SER A 222 17.72 -6.90 9.17
C SER A 222 19.13 -6.95 8.62
N LEU A 223 19.26 -6.85 7.29
CA LEU A 223 20.57 -6.79 6.62
C LEU A 223 21.28 -5.48 6.94
N ILE A 224 20.57 -4.36 6.88
CA ILE A 224 21.12 -3.04 7.20
C ILE A 224 21.60 -3.00 8.66
N LYS A 225 20.79 -3.49 9.60
CA LYS A 225 21.15 -3.55 11.03
C LYS A 225 22.35 -4.44 11.34
N LYS A 226 22.55 -5.51 10.57
CA LYS A 226 23.69 -6.45 10.73
C LYS A 226 24.94 -5.96 9.99
N ALA A 227 24.81 -5.03 9.07
CA ALA A 227 25.94 -4.52 8.32
C ALA A 227 26.90 -3.72 9.22
N LYS A 228 28.20 -3.99 9.06
CA LYS A 228 29.24 -3.17 9.68
C LYS A 228 29.58 -2.04 8.70
N THR A 229 29.07 -0.85 8.96
CA THR A 229 29.31 0.35 8.17
C THR A 229 29.40 1.56 9.08
N ASP A 230 30.20 2.53 8.69
CA ASP A 230 30.30 3.87 9.28
C ASP A 230 29.28 4.85 8.68
N TYR A 231 28.54 4.42 7.67
CA TYR A 231 27.50 5.23 7.03
C TYR A 231 26.22 5.28 7.86
N THR A 232 25.69 6.48 8.06
CA THR A 232 24.40 6.70 8.73
C THR A 232 23.30 6.87 7.68
N PHE A 233 22.35 5.94 7.68
CA PHE A 233 21.21 6.01 6.76
C PHE A 233 20.25 7.15 7.18
N SER A 234 19.82 7.95 6.21
CA SER A 234 18.72 8.91 6.42
C SER A 234 17.42 8.17 6.74
N LYS A 235 16.65 8.73 7.68
CA LYS A 235 15.33 8.19 8.07
C LYS A 235 14.26 8.53 7.05
#